data_27e3ddc4db43a978c5d1be2ccebac034
#
_entry.id   27e3ddc4db43a978c5d1be2ccebac034
#
_cell.length_a   1.000
_cell.length_b   1.000
_cell.length_c   1.000
_cell.angle_alpha   90.00
_cell.angle_beta   90.00
_cell.angle_gamma   90.00
#
_symmetry.space_group_name_H-M   'P 1'
#
loop_
_entity.id
_entity.type
_entity.pdbx_description
1 polymer ?
#
loop_
_entity_poly.entity_id
_entity_poly.type
_entity_poly.pdbx_seq_one_letter_code
_entity_poly.pdbx_strand_id
1 'polypeptide(L)'
;MSPIPSRRHGHGVVATAVVALACTLAPSVLADPVDQSDIDRSKASERSTSTSIASLETRLAQESSNLEEAQIKAQSANEDYLAAVDELNKAAKDAQTAQANADSAADSTTSARSDLGSIVVQTYQESGNPLDPLTPYLTSESLADLADADVALTRAGEKNNAKVQNVEALEAVATSMQTIADQKVKAKEAAKTSAETAKTDAETAANEAQSAVTTTRTNRQNLITQLAAQRNTTVELETKYQNQVEAERKAREEAAAQAAAKAASEKAAADLAQKQAEQAAAQPQESAPAPQEQASRPSQGQQSSAQEPATTSQPEPEAAEEEEAAPAPAPAPAPEPAPAPSRSGSAASTAINAAMGYLGTPYVWAGESAAGLDCSGLTMVSYAAAGVELTHSSRVQYGEGSLVPLDAAQPGDLVFWSSDGSQSGIYHVAIYLGDDMMIEAPTFGMTVRVTSMRYSGIMPYAVRL
;
A
#
# COMPACT_ATOMS: atom_id res chain seq x y z
N MET A 1 -65.28 26.03 14.12
CA MET A 1 -65.48 25.34 15.38
C MET A 1 -65.72 23.86 15.02
N SER A 2 -64.75 23.04 15.10
CA SER A 2 -64.85 21.58 14.98
C SER A 2 -63.70 20.97 15.81
N PRO A 3 -63.97 20.00 16.66
CA PRO A 3 -62.99 19.47 17.56
C PRO A 3 -62.20 18.33 16.93
N ILE A 4 -60.94 18.27 17.32
CA ILE A 4 -59.95 17.24 16.98
C ILE A 4 -60.19 15.99 17.87
N PRO A 5 -60.15 14.76 17.36
CA PRO A 5 -60.07 13.59 18.22
C PRO A 5 -58.63 13.08 18.36
N SER A 6 -58.31 12.73 19.62
CA SER A 6 -57.06 12.25 20.15
C SER A 6 -56.59 10.91 19.58
N ARG A 7 -55.29 10.80 19.32
CA ARG A 7 -54.58 9.55 19.07
C ARG A 7 -54.55 8.68 20.33
N ARG A 8 -54.98 7.44 20.21
CA ARG A 8 -54.68 6.36 21.14
C ARG A 8 -53.67 5.41 20.51
N HIS A 9 -52.62 5.13 21.27
CA HIS A 9 -51.61 4.13 20.98
C HIS A 9 -52.24 2.73 21.05
N GLY A 10 -52.16 1.96 19.98
CA GLY A 10 -52.53 0.55 19.96
C GLY A 10 -51.30 -0.34 19.91
N HIS A 11 -51.09 -1.14 20.93
CA HIS A 11 -50.07 -2.18 20.99
C HIS A 11 -50.40 -3.26 19.96
N GLY A 12 -49.39 -3.63 19.14
CA GLY A 12 -49.46 -4.72 18.19
C GLY A 12 -49.63 -6.07 18.91
N VAL A 13 -50.75 -6.66 18.72
CA VAL A 13 -51.03 -8.05 19.10
C VAL A 13 -50.72 -8.90 17.87
N VAL A 14 -49.87 -9.90 18.05
CA VAL A 14 -49.60 -10.98 17.08
C VAL A 14 -50.95 -11.69 16.85
N ALA A 15 -51.52 -11.48 15.65
CA ALA A 15 -52.75 -12.16 15.26
C ALA A 15 -52.43 -13.59 14.82
N THR A 16 -52.61 -14.54 15.72
CA THR A 16 -52.89 -15.93 15.36
C THR A 16 -54.22 -15.94 14.57
N ALA A 17 -54.15 -16.19 13.27
CA ALA A 17 -55.36 -16.32 12.45
C ALA A 17 -56.13 -17.59 12.91
N VAL A 18 -57.12 -17.37 13.76
CA VAL A 18 -58.16 -18.35 13.96
C VAL A 18 -59.20 -18.14 12.84
N VAL A 19 -59.24 -19.08 11.91
CA VAL A 19 -60.30 -19.14 10.89
C VAL A 19 -61.62 -19.43 11.60
N ALA A 20 -62.42 -18.37 11.82
CA ALA A 20 -63.82 -18.54 12.24
C ALA A 20 -64.64 -18.92 11.00
N LEU A 21 -65.02 -20.19 10.94
CA LEU A 21 -65.94 -20.75 9.94
C LEU A 21 -67.32 -20.24 10.25
N ALA A 22 -67.91 -19.34 9.43
CA ALA A 22 -69.30 -18.93 9.49
C ALA A 22 -70.18 -20.12 9.07
N CYS A 23 -70.91 -20.70 10.00
CA CYS A 23 -71.94 -21.70 9.71
C CYS A 23 -73.17 -21.04 9.07
N THR A 24 -73.32 -21.19 7.74
CA THR A 24 -74.63 -21.12 7.10
C THR A 24 -75.23 -22.46 7.14
N LEU A 25 -76.50 -22.53 7.68
CA LEU A 25 -77.29 -23.73 7.76
C LEU A 25 -77.62 -24.21 6.31
N ALA A 26 -76.93 -25.24 5.87
CA ALA A 26 -77.33 -26.12 4.79
C ALA A 26 -77.58 -27.53 5.33
N PRO A 27 -78.42 -28.33 4.71
CA PRO A 27 -78.93 -29.56 5.31
C PRO A 27 -77.80 -30.54 5.60
N SER A 28 -77.95 -31.21 6.75
CA SER A 28 -77.03 -32.20 7.32
C SER A 28 -76.54 -33.22 6.31
N VAL A 29 -75.39 -32.93 5.70
CA VAL A 29 -74.45 -33.97 5.27
C VAL A 29 -73.76 -34.41 6.56
N LEU A 30 -73.99 -35.68 6.97
CA LEU A 30 -73.22 -36.33 8.00
C LEU A 30 -71.72 -36.11 7.65
N ALA A 31 -71.06 -35.16 8.33
CA ALA A 31 -69.64 -35.05 8.27
C ALA A 31 -69.08 -36.37 8.79
N ASP A 32 -68.37 -37.12 7.93
CA ASP A 32 -67.56 -38.23 8.35
C ASP A 32 -66.73 -37.81 9.56
N PRO A 33 -66.66 -38.60 10.63
CA PRO A 33 -65.89 -38.27 11.81
C PRO A 33 -64.41 -38.09 11.29
N VAL A 34 -63.83 -36.92 11.61
CA VAL A 34 -62.41 -36.67 11.30
C VAL A 34 -61.61 -37.81 11.92
N ASP A 35 -61.09 -38.70 11.05
CA ASP A 35 -60.27 -39.83 11.45
C ASP A 35 -58.86 -39.39 11.86
N GLN A 36 -58.27 -40.12 12.81
CA GLN A 36 -56.85 -39.87 13.22
C GLN A 36 -55.91 -39.83 12.01
N SER A 37 -56.20 -40.62 10.97
CA SER A 37 -55.48 -40.66 9.70
C SER A 37 -55.53 -39.33 8.93
N ASP A 38 -56.62 -38.56 9.02
CA ASP A 38 -56.77 -37.23 8.41
C ASP A 38 -55.96 -36.18 9.15
N ILE A 39 -55.92 -36.29 10.50
CA ILE A 39 -55.07 -35.44 11.34
C ILE A 39 -53.58 -35.74 11.06
N ASP A 40 -53.20 -36.98 10.97
CA ASP A 40 -51.81 -37.41 10.72
C ASP A 40 -51.37 -37.04 9.31
N ARG A 41 -52.28 -37.12 8.33
CA ARG A 41 -52.05 -36.68 6.94
C ARG A 41 -51.87 -35.15 6.86
N SER A 42 -52.71 -34.39 7.58
CA SER A 42 -52.59 -32.94 7.68
C SER A 42 -51.25 -32.52 8.31
N LYS A 43 -50.86 -33.15 9.44
CA LYS A 43 -49.59 -32.91 10.10
C LYS A 43 -48.38 -33.32 9.22
N ALA A 44 -48.49 -34.40 8.45
CA ALA A 44 -47.45 -34.79 7.50
C ALA A 44 -47.31 -33.78 6.35
N SER A 45 -48.45 -33.26 5.84
CA SER A 45 -48.43 -32.20 4.82
C SER A 45 -47.86 -30.88 5.36
N GLU A 46 -48.22 -30.49 6.59
CA GLU A 46 -47.67 -29.31 7.24
C GLU A 46 -46.14 -29.42 7.45
N ARG A 47 -45.64 -30.57 7.91
CA ARG A 47 -44.21 -30.85 8.06
C ARG A 47 -43.48 -30.82 6.70
N SER A 48 -44.09 -31.41 5.67
CA SER A 48 -43.53 -31.38 4.29
C SER A 48 -43.41 -29.96 3.76
N THR A 49 -44.45 -29.14 3.96
CA THR A 49 -44.43 -27.72 3.56
C THR A 49 -43.36 -26.93 4.32
N SER A 50 -43.26 -27.12 5.63
CA SER A 50 -42.25 -26.47 6.49
C SER A 50 -40.82 -26.86 6.06
N THR A 51 -40.60 -28.14 5.78
CA THR A 51 -39.29 -28.62 5.28
C THR A 51 -38.97 -28.01 3.90
N SER A 52 -39.95 -27.90 3.01
CA SER A 52 -39.79 -27.29 1.69
C SER A 52 -39.43 -25.79 1.82
N ILE A 53 -40.10 -25.04 2.67
CA ILE A 53 -39.80 -23.63 2.94
C ILE A 53 -38.35 -23.48 3.47
N ALA A 54 -37.97 -24.27 4.49
CA ALA A 54 -36.60 -24.22 5.04
C ALA A 54 -35.54 -24.51 4.00
N SER A 55 -35.78 -25.45 3.07
CA SER A 55 -34.84 -25.76 1.99
C SER A 55 -34.71 -24.61 0.97
N LEU A 56 -35.82 -23.94 0.67
CA LEU A 56 -35.79 -22.77 -0.24
C LEU A 56 -35.06 -21.57 0.39
N GLU A 57 -35.27 -21.34 1.69
CA GLU A 57 -34.56 -20.30 2.43
C GLU A 57 -33.03 -20.57 2.50
N THR A 58 -32.66 -21.83 2.75
CA THR A 58 -31.26 -22.25 2.75
C THR A 58 -30.61 -22.02 1.37
N ARG A 59 -31.31 -22.37 0.29
CA ARG A 59 -30.84 -22.10 -1.07
C ARG A 59 -30.73 -20.62 -1.37
N LEU A 60 -31.64 -19.80 -0.88
CA LEU A 60 -31.60 -18.36 -1.05
C LEU A 60 -30.36 -17.74 -0.37
N ALA A 61 -30.05 -18.20 0.85
CA ALA A 61 -28.83 -17.79 1.56
C ALA A 61 -27.58 -18.25 0.84
N GLN A 62 -27.57 -19.48 0.29
CA GLN A 62 -26.44 -20.01 -0.48
C GLN A 62 -26.18 -19.21 -1.76
N GLU A 63 -27.23 -18.79 -2.49
CA GLU A 63 -27.06 -17.94 -3.67
C GLU A 63 -26.38 -16.60 -3.33
N SER A 64 -26.71 -16.01 -2.19
CA SER A 64 -26.05 -14.76 -1.74
C SER A 64 -24.58 -15.00 -1.40
N SER A 65 -24.25 -16.10 -0.72
CA SER A 65 -22.88 -16.47 -0.37
C SER A 65 -22.05 -16.78 -1.62
N ASN A 66 -22.59 -17.54 -2.57
CA ASN A 66 -21.91 -17.86 -3.82
C ASN A 66 -21.58 -16.61 -4.64
N LEU A 67 -22.48 -15.62 -4.65
CA LEU A 67 -22.22 -14.35 -5.33
C LEU A 67 -21.08 -13.58 -4.66
N GLU A 68 -21.10 -13.48 -3.34
CA GLU A 68 -20.05 -12.79 -2.56
C GLU A 68 -18.69 -13.47 -2.78
N GLU A 69 -18.63 -14.79 -2.75
CA GLU A 69 -17.41 -15.56 -3.02
C GLU A 69 -16.88 -15.30 -4.46
N ALA A 70 -17.76 -15.30 -5.46
CA ALA A 70 -17.37 -15.00 -6.84
C ALA A 70 -16.84 -13.57 -7.01
N GLN A 71 -17.42 -12.61 -6.29
CA GLN A 71 -16.97 -11.22 -6.30
C GLN A 71 -15.61 -11.06 -5.62
N ILE A 72 -15.40 -11.67 -4.45
CA ILE A 72 -14.10 -11.67 -3.75
C ILE A 72 -13.02 -12.34 -4.63
N LYS A 73 -13.34 -13.48 -5.24
CA LYS A 73 -12.42 -14.16 -6.17
C LYS A 73 -12.01 -13.27 -7.33
N ALA A 74 -12.95 -12.54 -7.92
CA ALA A 74 -12.67 -11.64 -9.02
C ALA A 74 -11.83 -10.43 -8.60
N GLN A 75 -12.10 -9.84 -7.43
CA GLN A 75 -11.28 -8.77 -6.86
C GLN A 75 -9.86 -9.26 -6.53
N SER A 76 -9.72 -10.45 -5.93
CA SER A 76 -8.42 -11.04 -5.63
C SER A 76 -7.60 -11.29 -6.91
N ALA A 77 -8.22 -11.82 -7.95
CA ALA A 77 -7.57 -12.04 -9.24
C ALA A 77 -7.17 -10.72 -9.92
N ASN A 78 -7.96 -9.64 -9.75
CA ASN A 78 -7.56 -8.30 -10.17
C ASN A 78 -6.29 -7.82 -9.46
N GLU A 79 -6.21 -7.99 -8.15
CA GLU A 79 -5.02 -7.63 -7.38
C GLU A 79 -3.80 -8.48 -7.78
N ASP A 80 -3.98 -9.78 -8.09
CA ASP A 80 -2.91 -10.63 -8.62
C ASP A 80 -2.36 -10.10 -9.95
N TYR A 81 -3.25 -9.66 -10.84
CA TYR A 81 -2.86 -9.02 -12.11
C TYR A 81 -2.14 -7.69 -11.90
N LEU A 82 -2.67 -6.80 -11.06
CA LEU A 82 -2.07 -5.50 -10.78
C LEU A 82 -0.67 -5.64 -10.14
N ALA A 83 -0.51 -6.58 -9.21
CA ALA A 83 0.78 -6.90 -8.62
C ALA A 83 1.77 -7.45 -9.67
N ALA A 84 1.31 -8.29 -10.59
CA ALA A 84 2.14 -8.82 -11.67
C ALA A 84 2.55 -7.74 -12.68
N VAL A 85 1.69 -6.73 -12.94
CA VAL A 85 2.01 -5.56 -13.77
C VAL A 85 3.06 -4.68 -13.09
N ASP A 86 2.97 -4.45 -11.78
CA ASP A 86 3.97 -3.69 -11.03
C ASP A 86 5.34 -4.39 -11.08
N GLU A 87 5.38 -5.72 -10.87
CA GLU A 87 6.61 -6.50 -10.97
C GLU A 87 7.21 -6.46 -12.39
N LEU A 88 6.37 -6.51 -13.43
CA LEU A 88 6.82 -6.34 -14.83
C LEU A 88 7.44 -4.96 -15.06
N ASN A 89 6.81 -3.89 -14.58
CA ASN A 89 7.33 -2.53 -14.70
C ASN A 89 8.68 -2.38 -14.00
N LYS A 90 8.81 -2.93 -12.80
CA LYS A 90 10.07 -2.95 -12.04
C LYS A 90 11.14 -3.74 -12.76
N ALA A 91 10.83 -4.96 -13.24
CA ALA A 91 11.76 -5.78 -14.00
C ALA A 91 12.19 -5.12 -15.32
N ALA A 92 11.29 -4.38 -15.98
CA ALA A 92 11.60 -3.64 -17.20
C ALA A 92 12.59 -2.49 -16.93
N LYS A 93 12.37 -1.73 -15.85
CA LYS A 93 13.29 -0.67 -15.41
C LYS A 93 14.66 -1.22 -15.01
N ASP A 94 14.68 -2.33 -14.28
CA ASP A 94 15.91 -3.01 -13.90
C ASP A 94 16.71 -3.49 -15.13
N ALA A 95 16.03 -4.10 -16.11
CA ALA A 95 16.68 -4.55 -17.34
C ALA A 95 17.25 -3.38 -18.14
N GLN A 96 16.52 -2.26 -18.24
CA GLN A 96 17.02 -1.04 -18.91
C GLN A 96 18.26 -0.48 -18.20
N THR A 97 18.23 -0.41 -16.87
CA THR A 97 19.37 0.08 -16.08
C THR A 97 20.59 -0.82 -16.22
N ALA A 98 20.38 -2.13 -16.15
CA ALA A 98 21.46 -3.11 -16.30
C ALA A 98 22.09 -3.06 -17.71
N GLN A 99 21.27 -2.87 -18.76
CA GLN A 99 21.78 -2.70 -20.12
C GLN A 99 22.61 -1.43 -20.25
N ALA A 100 22.14 -0.29 -19.73
CA ALA A 100 22.91 0.96 -19.77
C ALA A 100 24.26 0.84 -19.03
N ASN A 101 24.30 0.10 -17.93
CA ASN A 101 25.55 -0.18 -17.20
C ASN A 101 26.51 -1.08 -18.02
N ALA A 102 25.99 -2.09 -18.72
CA ALA A 102 26.77 -2.95 -19.60
C ALA A 102 27.36 -2.17 -20.78
N ASP A 103 26.57 -1.32 -21.42
CA ASP A 103 27.00 -0.47 -22.53
C ASP A 103 28.11 0.49 -22.05
N SER A 104 27.95 1.14 -20.89
CA SER A 104 28.98 2.02 -20.31
C SER A 104 30.31 1.29 -20.00
N ALA A 105 30.21 0.04 -19.50
CA ALA A 105 31.40 -0.78 -19.26
C ALA A 105 32.09 -1.20 -20.56
N ALA A 106 31.34 -1.51 -21.62
CA ALA A 106 31.87 -1.81 -22.96
C ALA A 106 32.57 -0.59 -23.59
N ASP A 107 31.97 0.61 -23.46
CA ASP A 107 32.58 1.88 -23.93
C ASP A 107 33.87 2.19 -23.18
N SER A 108 33.90 1.96 -21.86
CA SER A 108 35.11 2.14 -21.04
C SER A 108 36.24 1.21 -21.48
N THR A 109 35.91 -0.06 -21.78
CA THR A 109 36.83 -1.06 -22.29
C THR A 109 37.35 -0.67 -23.66
N THR A 110 36.49 -0.18 -24.56
CA THR A 110 36.86 0.27 -25.91
C THR A 110 37.81 1.47 -25.85
N SER A 111 37.54 2.43 -24.98
CA SER A 111 38.39 3.58 -24.74
C SER A 111 39.76 3.17 -24.22
N ALA A 112 39.86 2.29 -23.24
CA ALA A 112 41.09 1.79 -22.67
C ALA A 112 41.94 0.99 -23.71
N ARG A 113 41.28 0.19 -24.59
CA ARG A 113 41.95 -0.49 -25.71
C ARG A 113 42.50 0.49 -26.74
N SER A 114 41.74 1.54 -27.04
CA SER A 114 42.20 2.62 -27.96
C SER A 114 43.43 3.35 -27.41
N ASP A 115 43.41 3.67 -26.11
CA ASP A 115 44.54 4.31 -25.42
C ASP A 115 45.77 3.40 -25.42
N LEU A 116 45.63 2.11 -25.16
CA LEU A 116 46.72 1.14 -25.24
C LEU A 116 47.24 1.01 -26.65
N GLY A 117 46.35 0.94 -27.66
CA GLY A 117 46.69 0.89 -29.07
C GLY A 117 47.51 2.12 -29.51
N SER A 118 47.15 3.33 -29.04
CA SER A 118 47.88 4.57 -29.35
C SER A 118 49.33 4.54 -28.84
N ILE A 119 49.54 3.99 -27.65
CA ILE A 119 50.87 3.82 -27.07
C ILE A 119 51.72 2.86 -27.92
N VAL A 120 51.15 1.75 -28.36
CA VAL A 120 51.83 0.77 -29.23
C VAL A 120 52.22 1.41 -30.53
N VAL A 121 51.33 2.18 -31.18
CA VAL A 121 51.61 2.89 -32.42
C VAL A 121 52.69 3.96 -32.22
N GLN A 122 52.63 4.74 -31.18
CA GLN A 122 53.62 5.76 -30.85
C GLN A 122 54.99 5.13 -30.60
N THR A 123 55.08 4.08 -29.80
CA THR A 123 56.29 3.34 -29.55
C THR A 123 56.91 2.78 -30.85
N TYR A 124 56.06 2.23 -31.74
CA TYR A 124 56.54 1.74 -33.04
C TYR A 124 57.03 2.86 -34.00
N GLN A 125 56.33 4.01 -33.97
CA GLN A 125 56.72 5.17 -34.81
C GLN A 125 58.02 5.85 -34.30
N GLU A 126 58.20 5.94 -32.98
CA GLU A 126 59.40 6.51 -32.35
C GLU A 126 60.61 5.56 -32.41
N SER A 127 60.33 4.22 -32.39
CA SER A 127 61.36 3.19 -32.43
C SER A 127 61.64 2.75 -33.87
N GLY A 128 62.12 3.67 -34.74
CA GLY A 128 62.46 3.34 -36.13
C GLY A 128 63.60 2.30 -36.27
N ASN A 129 64.23 1.89 -35.18
CA ASN A 129 65.26 0.88 -35.08
C ASN A 129 65.00 -0.07 -33.90
N PRO A 130 65.05 -1.40 -34.07
CA PRO A 130 64.90 -2.38 -32.97
C PRO A 130 65.88 -2.20 -31.82
N LEU A 131 66.93 -1.43 -32.00
CA LEU A 131 67.98 -1.13 -31.02
C LEU A 131 67.72 0.18 -30.22
N ASP A 132 66.74 0.98 -30.61
CA ASP A 132 66.43 2.24 -29.92
C ASP A 132 66.26 2.12 -28.41
N PRO A 133 65.58 1.04 -27.83
CA PRO A 133 65.55 0.87 -26.40
C PRO A 133 66.91 0.71 -25.71
N LEU A 134 67.98 0.33 -26.52
CA LEU A 134 69.31 0.17 -26.02
C LEU A 134 70.14 1.45 -26.21
N THR A 135 69.69 2.43 -27.01
CA THR A 135 70.41 3.69 -27.30
C THR A 135 70.77 4.43 -25.98
N PRO A 136 69.96 4.57 -24.95
CA PRO A 136 70.34 5.20 -23.69
C PRO A 136 71.54 4.50 -23.03
N TYR A 137 71.63 3.17 -23.15
CA TYR A 137 72.76 2.41 -22.59
C TYR A 137 74.06 2.55 -23.42
N LEU A 138 73.92 2.81 -24.71
CA LEU A 138 75.02 2.93 -25.61
C LEU A 138 75.56 4.37 -25.67
N THR A 139 74.74 5.38 -25.32
CA THR A 139 75.08 6.81 -25.44
C THR A 139 75.28 7.50 -24.07
N SER A 140 75.17 6.80 -22.97
CA SER A 140 75.35 7.35 -21.61
C SER A 140 76.83 7.70 -21.38
N GLU A 141 77.06 8.93 -20.97
CA GLU A 141 78.42 9.43 -20.70
C GLU A 141 78.89 9.21 -19.28
N SER A 142 77.95 8.86 -18.40
CA SER A 142 78.20 8.56 -16.96
C SER A 142 77.40 7.37 -16.41
N LEU A 143 77.88 6.77 -15.30
CA LEU A 143 77.13 5.74 -14.57
C LEU A 143 75.80 6.25 -13.98
N ALA A 144 75.68 7.54 -13.70
CA ALA A 144 74.46 8.17 -13.23
C ALA A 144 73.40 8.24 -14.35
N ASP A 145 73.78 8.66 -15.56
CA ASP A 145 72.93 8.70 -16.74
C ASP A 145 72.47 7.32 -17.15
N LEU A 146 73.31 6.29 -16.98
CA LEU A 146 72.96 4.91 -17.21
C LEU A 146 71.92 4.42 -16.21
N ALA A 147 72.05 4.77 -14.90
CA ALA A 147 71.13 4.42 -13.88
C ALA A 147 69.77 5.14 -14.06
N ASP A 148 69.77 6.41 -14.45
CA ASP A 148 68.56 7.17 -14.75
C ASP A 148 67.84 6.63 -15.99
N ALA A 149 68.54 6.19 -17.01
CA ALA A 149 67.98 5.54 -18.19
C ALA A 149 67.33 4.20 -17.86
N ASP A 150 67.98 3.37 -17.03
CA ASP A 150 67.41 2.09 -16.54
C ASP A 150 66.16 2.30 -15.72
N VAL A 151 66.14 3.25 -14.80
CA VAL A 151 64.96 3.62 -14.01
C VAL A 151 63.83 4.13 -14.89
N ALA A 152 64.11 4.95 -15.90
CA ALA A 152 63.11 5.46 -16.83
C ALA A 152 62.50 4.32 -17.67
N LEU A 153 63.28 3.38 -18.16
CA LEU A 153 62.82 2.24 -18.96
C LEU A 153 61.99 1.27 -18.11
N THR A 154 62.44 1.00 -16.91
CA THR A 154 61.68 0.16 -15.93
C THR A 154 60.31 0.79 -15.63
N ARG A 155 60.28 2.10 -15.32
CA ARG A 155 59.00 2.82 -15.06
C ARG A 155 58.10 2.84 -16.28
N ALA A 156 58.61 2.96 -17.49
CA ALA A 156 57.82 2.88 -18.72
C ALA A 156 57.22 1.49 -18.92
N GLY A 157 57.99 0.42 -18.64
CA GLY A 157 57.53 -0.97 -18.67
C GLY A 157 56.41 -1.23 -17.64
N GLU A 158 56.61 -0.76 -16.42
CA GLU A 158 55.60 -0.87 -15.35
C GLU A 158 54.29 -0.14 -15.71
N LYS A 159 54.37 1.07 -16.27
CA LYS A 159 53.20 1.83 -16.74
C LYS A 159 52.43 1.10 -17.86
N ASN A 160 53.15 0.52 -18.83
CA ASN A 160 52.53 -0.21 -19.92
C ASN A 160 51.85 -1.49 -19.42
N ASN A 161 52.53 -2.22 -18.52
CA ASN A 161 51.93 -3.41 -17.90
C ASN A 161 50.66 -3.07 -17.07
N ALA A 162 50.70 -1.98 -16.30
CA ALA A 162 49.52 -1.51 -15.58
C ALA A 162 48.33 -1.16 -16.52
N LYS A 163 48.60 -0.61 -17.71
CA LYS A 163 47.55 -0.35 -18.69
C LYS A 163 46.97 -1.61 -19.31
N VAL A 164 47.78 -2.64 -19.58
CA VAL A 164 47.30 -3.95 -20.02
C VAL A 164 46.39 -4.57 -18.95
N GLN A 165 46.84 -4.59 -17.70
CA GLN A 165 46.04 -5.09 -16.58
C GLN A 165 44.73 -4.32 -16.41
N ASN A 166 44.74 -2.99 -16.64
CA ASN A 166 43.53 -2.18 -16.60
C ASN A 166 42.55 -2.59 -17.71
N VAL A 167 43.00 -2.83 -18.95
CA VAL A 167 42.13 -3.34 -20.03
C VAL A 167 41.54 -4.69 -19.67
N GLU A 168 42.34 -5.64 -19.18
CA GLU A 168 41.85 -6.95 -18.75
C GLU A 168 40.81 -6.87 -17.63
N ALA A 169 41.03 -5.99 -16.65
CA ALA A 169 40.07 -5.73 -15.58
C ALA A 169 38.75 -5.15 -16.11
N LEU A 170 38.81 -4.17 -17.03
CA LEU A 170 37.61 -3.57 -17.64
C LEU A 170 36.86 -4.58 -18.50
N GLU A 171 37.56 -5.47 -19.23
CA GLU A 171 36.94 -6.57 -19.99
C GLU A 171 36.16 -7.54 -19.06
N ALA A 172 36.76 -7.89 -17.92
CA ALA A 172 36.09 -8.73 -16.93
C ALA A 172 34.84 -8.05 -16.36
N VAL A 173 34.91 -6.74 -16.06
CA VAL A 173 33.77 -5.94 -15.62
C VAL A 173 32.70 -5.88 -16.71
N ALA A 174 33.06 -5.58 -17.98
CA ALA A 174 32.09 -5.52 -19.07
C ALA A 174 31.38 -6.87 -19.28
N THR A 175 32.11 -7.99 -19.23
CA THR A 175 31.55 -9.33 -19.33
C THR A 175 30.57 -9.61 -18.18
N SER A 176 30.93 -9.22 -16.95
CA SER A 176 30.06 -9.37 -15.78
C SER A 176 28.79 -8.53 -15.91
N MET A 177 28.90 -7.27 -16.32
CA MET A 177 27.75 -6.37 -16.52
C MET A 177 26.82 -6.87 -17.62
N GLN A 178 27.37 -7.39 -18.73
CA GLN A 178 26.57 -8.02 -19.78
C GLN A 178 25.80 -9.26 -19.26
N THR A 179 26.45 -10.08 -18.46
CA THR A 179 25.80 -11.25 -17.83
C THR A 179 24.63 -10.82 -16.93
N ILE A 180 24.81 -9.74 -16.16
CA ILE A 180 23.75 -9.17 -15.32
C ILE A 180 22.60 -8.64 -16.18
N ALA A 181 22.90 -7.92 -17.26
CA ALA A 181 21.90 -7.40 -18.19
C ALA A 181 21.07 -8.52 -18.81
N ASP A 182 21.72 -9.61 -19.27
CA ASP A 182 21.03 -10.78 -19.82
C ASP A 182 20.12 -11.46 -18.78
N GLN A 183 20.55 -11.54 -17.51
CA GLN A 183 19.73 -12.07 -16.43
C GLN A 183 18.50 -11.18 -16.16
N LYS A 184 18.65 -9.85 -16.18
CA LYS A 184 17.56 -8.91 -15.98
C LYS A 184 16.56 -8.92 -17.15
N VAL A 185 17.02 -9.11 -18.38
CA VAL A 185 16.15 -9.32 -19.55
C VAL A 185 15.34 -10.61 -19.40
N LYS A 186 15.94 -11.71 -18.96
CA LYS A 186 15.21 -12.96 -18.68
C LYS A 186 14.18 -12.79 -17.56
N ALA A 187 14.51 -12.06 -16.50
CA ALA A 187 13.59 -11.75 -15.41
C ALA A 187 12.39 -10.94 -15.91
N LYS A 188 12.62 -9.92 -16.76
CA LYS A 188 11.55 -9.15 -17.41
C LYS A 188 10.61 -10.02 -18.26
N GLU A 189 11.15 -10.94 -19.08
CA GLU A 189 10.32 -11.84 -19.89
C GLU A 189 9.49 -12.80 -19.01
N ALA A 190 10.05 -13.30 -17.89
CA ALA A 190 9.31 -14.10 -16.93
C ALA A 190 8.19 -13.30 -16.26
N ALA A 191 8.46 -12.07 -15.83
CA ALA A 191 7.46 -11.17 -15.25
C ALA A 191 6.35 -10.83 -16.25
N LYS A 192 6.70 -10.62 -17.54
CA LYS A 192 5.72 -10.42 -18.62
C LYS A 192 4.78 -11.62 -18.77
N THR A 193 5.32 -12.84 -18.82
CA THR A 193 4.52 -14.05 -18.91
C THR A 193 3.60 -14.21 -17.70
N SER A 194 4.10 -13.90 -16.50
CA SER A 194 3.29 -13.90 -15.28
C SER A 194 2.14 -12.91 -15.35
N ALA A 195 2.40 -11.67 -15.81
CA ALA A 195 1.36 -10.65 -15.96
C ALA A 195 0.30 -11.02 -17.02
N GLU A 196 0.70 -11.64 -18.14
CA GLU A 196 -0.22 -12.14 -19.17
C GLU A 196 -1.12 -13.27 -18.64
N THR A 197 -0.56 -14.19 -17.84
CA THR A 197 -1.33 -15.26 -17.18
C THR A 197 -2.31 -14.68 -16.17
N ALA A 198 -1.84 -13.85 -15.26
CA ALA A 198 -2.67 -13.19 -14.25
C ALA A 198 -3.80 -12.35 -14.87
N LYS A 199 -3.53 -11.69 -16.01
CA LYS A 199 -4.56 -10.97 -16.79
C LYS A 199 -5.67 -11.92 -17.25
N THR A 200 -5.32 -13.04 -17.84
CA THR A 200 -6.29 -14.03 -18.33
C THR A 200 -7.14 -14.59 -17.19
N ASP A 201 -6.52 -14.89 -16.06
CA ASP A 201 -7.19 -15.40 -14.86
C ASP A 201 -8.15 -14.35 -14.29
N ALA A 202 -7.72 -13.09 -14.23
CA ALA A 202 -8.55 -11.97 -13.76
C ALA A 202 -9.73 -11.70 -14.69
N GLU A 203 -9.53 -11.70 -16.02
CA GLU A 203 -10.61 -11.57 -17.01
C GLU A 203 -11.63 -12.71 -16.89
N THR A 204 -11.16 -13.93 -16.66
CA THR A 204 -12.01 -15.10 -16.43
C THR A 204 -12.84 -14.94 -15.16
N ALA A 205 -12.20 -14.62 -14.04
CA ALA A 205 -12.86 -14.41 -12.76
C ALA A 205 -13.87 -13.24 -12.81
N ALA A 206 -13.53 -12.15 -13.52
CA ALA A 206 -14.43 -11.02 -13.73
C ALA A 206 -15.71 -11.43 -14.51
N ASN A 207 -15.55 -12.21 -15.58
CA ASN A 207 -16.67 -12.73 -16.37
C ASN A 207 -17.53 -13.70 -15.55
N GLU A 208 -16.91 -14.57 -14.73
CA GLU A 208 -17.62 -15.45 -13.80
C GLU A 208 -18.42 -14.64 -12.78
N ALA A 209 -17.84 -13.61 -12.16
CA ALA A 209 -18.53 -12.73 -11.20
C ALA A 209 -19.70 -11.98 -11.86
N GLN A 210 -19.52 -11.43 -13.05
CA GLN A 210 -20.58 -10.76 -13.80
C GLN A 210 -21.73 -11.72 -14.15
N SER A 211 -21.40 -12.95 -14.52
CA SER A 211 -22.39 -14.01 -14.78
C SER A 211 -23.10 -14.42 -13.49
N ALA A 212 -22.37 -14.52 -12.37
CA ALA A 212 -22.92 -14.82 -11.06
C ALA A 212 -23.95 -13.77 -10.62
N VAL A 213 -23.69 -12.46 -10.84
CA VAL A 213 -24.66 -11.39 -10.55
C VAL A 213 -25.99 -11.64 -11.26
N THR A 214 -25.95 -11.96 -12.55
CA THR A 214 -27.16 -12.19 -13.36
C THR A 214 -27.88 -13.47 -12.96
N THR A 215 -27.14 -14.54 -12.77
CA THR A 215 -27.66 -15.87 -12.39
C THR A 215 -28.29 -15.82 -11.00
N THR A 216 -27.58 -15.26 -10.02
CA THR A 216 -28.08 -15.10 -8.64
C THR A 216 -29.36 -14.26 -8.62
N ARG A 217 -29.42 -13.16 -9.37
CA ARG A 217 -30.65 -12.35 -9.47
C ARG A 217 -31.83 -13.18 -9.97
N THR A 218 -31.66 -13.97 -11.01
CA THR A 218 -32.69 -14.82 -11.58
C THR A 218 -33.09 -15.95 -10.61
N ASN A 219 -32.13 -16.62 -10.00
CA ASN A 219 -32.37 -17.69 -9.04
C ASN A 219 -33.10 -17.17 -7.81
N ARG A 220 -32.68 -16.03 -7.25
CA ARG A 220 -33.37 -15.37 -6.12
C ARG A 220 -34.82 -15.06 -6.44
N GLN A 221 -35.09 -14.49 -7.62
CA GLN A 221 -36.46 -14.19 -8.05
C GLN A 221 -37.32 -15.46 -8.14
N ASN A 222 -36.76 -16.54 -8.68
CA ASN A 222 -37.45 -17.83 -8.79
C ASN A 222 -37.72 -18.46 -7.40
N LEU A 223 -36.73 -18.42 -6.50
CA LEU A 223 -36.85 -18.94 -5.13
C LEU A 223 -37.89 -18.14 -4.32
N ILE A 224 -37.88 -16.81 -4.43
CA ILE A 224 -38.86 -15.93 -3.79
C ILE A 224 -40.26 -16.21 -4.32
N THR A 225 -40.43 -16.46 -5.62
CA THR A 225 -41.73 -16.84 -6.21
C THR A 225 -42.22 -18.18 -5.66
N GLN A 226 -41.35 -19.18 -5.49
CA GLN A 226 -41.68 -20.46 -4.89
C GLN A 226 -42.02 -20.32 -3.41
N LEU A 227 -41.29 -19.49 -2.65
CA LEU A 227 -41.57 -19.21 -1.24
C LEU A 227 -42.92 -18.53 -1.08
N ALA A 228 -43.24 -17.53 -1.91
CA ALA A 228 -44.54 -16.86 -1.90
C ALA A 228 -45.69 -17.85 -2.14
N ALA A 229 -45.55 -18.79 -3.07
CA ALA A 229 -46.53 -19.83 -3.32
C ALA A 229 -46.68 -20.80 -2.11
N GLN A 230 -45.58 -21.23 -1.50
CA GLN A 230 -45.59 -22.13 -0.34
C GLN A 230 -46.20 -21.48 0.92
N ARG A 231 -46.00 -20.18 1.10
CA ARG A 231 -46.51 -19.41 2.23
C ARG A 231 -47.88 -18.78 1.97
N ASN A 232 -48.43 -19.00 0.77
CA ASN A 232 -49.71 -18.40 0.33
C ASN A 232 -49.70 -16.86 0.49
N THR A 233 -48.62 -16.23 0.07
CA THR A 233 -48.41 -14.76 0.12
C THR A 233 -48.13 -14.22 -1.29
N THR A 234 -47.97 -12.90 -1.43
CA THR A 234 -47.60 -12.28 -2.71
C THR A 234 -46.05 -12.25 -2.86
N VAL A 235 -45.57 -12.30 -4.10
CA VAL A 235 -44.12 -12.21 -4.41
C VAL A 235 -43.52 -10.90 -3.86
N GLU A 236 -44.30 -9.82 -3.86
CA GLU A 236 -43.83 -8.52 -3.34
C GLU A 236 -43.63 -8.56 -1.82
N LEU A 237 -44.57 -9.11 -1.08
CA LEU A 237 -44.45 -9.26 0.38
C LEU A 237 -43.33 -10.22 0.76
N GLU A 238 -43.21 -11.33 0.03
CA GLU A 238 -42.12 -12.29 0.25
C GLU A 238 -40.74 -11.66 -0.07
N THR A 239 -40.65 -10.86 -1.13
CA THR A 239 -39.40 -10.11 -1.44
C THR A 239 -39.01 -9.19 -0.29
N LYS A 240 -39.97 -8.41 0.24
CA LYS A 240 -39.70 -7.52 1.38
C LYS A 240 -39.28 -8.31 2.63
N TYR A 241 -39.93 -9.41 2.92
CA TYR A 241 -39.61 -10.27 4.03
C TYR A 241 -38.21 -10.88 3.91
N GLN A 242 -37.88 -11.46 2.76
CA GLN A 242 -36.57 -12.05 2.53
C GLN A 242 -35.43 -11.00 2.55
N ASN A 243 -35.65 -9.81 2.04
CA ASN A 243 -34.68 -8.72 2.14
C ASN A 243 -34.46 -8.28 3.60
N GLN A 244 -35.52 -8.27 4.41
CA GLN A 244 -35.40 -7.97 5.84
C GLN A 244 -34.63 -9.07 6.58
N VAL A 245 -34.95 -10.34 6.35
CA VAL A 245 -34.24 -11.49 6.96
C VAL A 245 -32.78 -11.48 6.61
N GLU A 246 -32.44 -11.20 5.34
CA GLU A 246 -31.06 -11.08 4.89
C GLU A 246 -30.34 -9.89 5.54
N ALA A 247 -31.00 -8.73 5.64
CA ALA A 247 -30.43 -7.55 6.30
C ALA A 247 -30.17 -7.82 7.80
N GLU A 248 -31.10 -8.49 8.49
CA GLU A 248 -30.91 -8.86 9.90
C GLU A 248 -29.80 -9.89 10.10
N ARG A 249 -29.66 -10.87 9.18
CA ARG A 249 -28.56 -11.83 9.18
C ARG A 249 -27.22 -11.10 9.01
N LYS A 250 -27.11 -10.27 7.97
CA LYS A 250 -25.91 -9.48 7.69
C LYS A 250 -25.56 -8.55 8.87
N ALA A 251 -26.55 -7.90 9.48
CA ALA A 251 -26.31 -7.03 10.63
C ALA A 251 -25.75 -7.81 11.85
N ARG A 252 -26.21 -9.06 12.07
CA ARG A 252 -25.66 -9.90 13.15
C ARG A 252 -24.23 -10.37 12.84
N GLU A 253 -23.98 -10.80 11.61
CA GLU A 253 -22.63 -11.18 11.14
C GLU A 253 -21.67 -10.00 11.24
N GLU A 254 -22.11 -8.82 10.84
CA GLU A 254 -21.33 -7.59 10.89
C GLU A 254 -21.03 -7.15 12.33
N ALA A 255 -21.99 -7.23 13.25
CA ALA A 255 -21.76 -6.93 14.65
C ALA A 255 -20.72 -7.88 15.30
N ALA A 256 -20.78 -9.17 14.94
CA ALA A 256 -19.77 -10.14 15.39
C ALA A 256 -18.39 -9.85 14.80
N ALA A 257 -18.33 -9.50 13.50
CA ALA A 257 -17.10 -9.12 12.82
C ALA A 257 -16.49 -7.83 13.39
N GLN A 258 -17.33 -6.83 13.71
CA GLN A 258 -16.89 -5.58 14.35
C GLN A 258 -16.24 -5.84 15.71
N ALA A 259 -16.85 -6.71 16.53
CA ALA A 259 -16.26 -7.10 17.81
C ALA A 259 -14.91 -7.80 17.64
N ALA A 260 -14.78 -8.68 16.64
CA ALA A 260 -13.54 -9.37 16.32
C ALA A 260 -12.47 -8.39 15.78
N ALA A 261 -12.85 -7.47 14.89
CA ALA A 261 -11.96 -6.45 14.34
C ALA A 261 -11.43 -5.51 15.42
N LYS A 262 -12.27 -5.11 16.38
CA LYS A 262 -11.86 -4.32 17.53
C LYS A 262 -10.80 -5.06 18.37
N ALA A 263 -11.03 -6.32 18.70
CA ALA A 263 -10.05 -7.12 19.43
C ALA A 263 -8.72 -7.28 18.66
N ALA A 264 -8.80 -7.44 17.34
CA ALA A 264 -7.63 -7.52 16.48
C ALA A 264 -6.87 -6.19 16.43
N SER A 265 -7.56 -5.05 16.38
CA SER A 265 -6.96 -3.71 16.40
C SER A 265 -6.29 -3.41 17.74
N GLU A 266 -6.92 -3.74 18.88
CA GLU A 266 -6.30 -3.60 20.20
C GLU A 266 -5.01 -4.41 20.32
N LYS A 267 -5.00 -5.65 19.81
CA LYS A 267 -3.78 -6.47 19.74
C LYS A 267 -2.73 -5.83 18.83
N ALA A 268 -3.13 -5.35 17.67
CA ALA A 268 -2.24 -4.68 16.72
C ALA A 268 -1.59 -3.44 17.33
N ALA A 269 -2.34 -2.65 18.09
CA ALA A 269 -1.82 -1.49 18.83
C ALA A 269 -0.77 -1.90 19.87
N ALA A 270 -1.02 -2.99 20.61
CA ALA A 270 -0.07 -3.51 21.58
C ALA A 270 1.23 -4.01 20.91
N ASP A 271 1.11 -4.74 19.79
CA ASP A 271 2.25 -5.24 19.02
C ASP A 271 3.11 -4.09 18.44
N LEU A 272 2.48 -3.01 17.96
CA LEU A 272 3.19 -1.80 17.51
C LEU A 272 3.93 -1.10 18.65
N ALA A 273 3.28 -0.93 19.80
CA ALA A 273 3.89 -0.32 20.98
C ALA A 273 5.10 -1.13 21.46
N GLN A 274 5.01 -2.45 21.43
CA GLN A 274 6.12 -3.33 21.79
C GLN A 274 7.30 -3.18 20.82
N LYS A 275 7.05 -3.20 19.52
CA LYS A 275 8.10 -3.02 18.49
C LYS A 275 8.80 -1.66 18.61
N GLN A 276 8.05 -0.60 18.89
CA GLN A 276 8.60 0.75 19.10
C GLN A 276 9.48 0.78 20.36
N ALA A 277 9.06 0.13 21.45
CA ALA A 277 9.86 0.02 22.68
C ALA A 277 11.15 -0.78 22.45
N GLU A 278 11.10 -1.88 21.72
CA GLU A 278 12.28 -2.68 21.33
C GLU A 278 13.26 -1.88 20.46
N GLN A 279 12.75 -1.11 19.49
CA GLN A 279 13.57 -0.23 18.64
C GLN A 279 14.20 0.92 19.44
N ALA A 280 13.47 1.52 20.37
CA ALA A 280 14.01 2.55 21.28
C ALA A 280 15.09 1.99 22.20
N ALA A 281 14.93 0.75 22.68
CA ALA A 281 15.92 0.07 23.51
C ALA A 281 17.18 -0.37 22.73
N ALA A 282 17.06 -0.58 21.42
CA ALA A 282 18.16 -0.99 20.54
C ALA A 282 19.00 0.20 20.02
N GLN A 283 18.55 1.45 20.18
CA GLN A 283 19.35 2.63 19.86
C GLN A 283 20.46 2.78 20.92
N PRO A 284 21.75 2.86 20.53
CA PRO A 284 22.82 3.14 21.48
C PRO A 284 22.53 4.48 22.17
N GLN A 285 22.42 4.48 23.49
CA GLN A 285 22.43 5.72 24.26
C GLN A 285 23.77 6.41 23.97
N GLU A 286 23.71 7.48 23.18
CA GLU A 286 24.80 8.42 23.05
C GLU A 286 25.10 8.93 24.46
N SER A 287 26.24 8.50 24.98
CA SER A 287 26.66 8.78 26.37
C SER A 287 26.67 10.28 26.60
N ALA A 288 25.81 10.77 27.45
CA ALA A 288 25.90 12.12 27.98
C ALA A 288 27.32 12.37 28.49
N PRO A 289 27.96 13.52 28.16
CA PRO A 289 29.28 13.81 28.66
C PRO A 289 29.26 13.82 30.20
N ALA A 290 30.15 13.02 30.82
CA ALA A 290 30.30 12.94 32.24
C ALA A 290 30.59 14.33 32.83
N PRO A 291 30.01 14.71 34.00
CA PRO A 291 30.36 15.93 34.68
C PRO A 291 31.86 15.90 35.04
N GLN A 292 32.61 16.90 34.57
CA GLN A 292 34.01 17.08 35.00
C GLN A 292 34.02 17.35 36.51
N GLU A 293 34.59 16.46 37.27
CA GLU A 293 34.96 16.64 38.67
C GLU A 293 35.94 17.82 38.80
N GLN A 294 35.45 18.93 39.35
CA GLN A 294 36.28 20.03 39.81
C GLN A 294 37.12 19.56 40.99
N ALA A 295 38.37 19.28 40.75
CA ALA A 295 39.36 19.01 41.77
C ALA A 295 39.56 20.23 42.67
N SER A 296 39.15 20.09 43.90
CA SER A 296 39.37 21.02 45.01
C SER A 296 40.89 21.15 45.30
N ARG A 297 41.42 22.37 45.26
CA ARG A 297 42.73 22.71 45.86
C ARG A 297 42.49 23.47 47.13
N PRO A 298 43.27 23.21 48.21
CA PRO A 298 43.05 23.75 49.54
C PRO A 298 43.59 25.18 49.69
N SER A 299 42.90 25.93 50.52
CA SER A 299 43.18 27.30 50.98
C SER A 299 44.41 27.40 51.88
N GLN A 300 45.24 28.41 51.66
CA GLN A 300 45.99 29.16 52.70
C GLN A 300 46.18 30.57 52.12
N GLY A 301 45.71 31.60 52.64
CA GLY A 301 45.90 32.19 53.93
C GLY A 301 46.48 33.61 53.77
N GLN A 302 45.67 34.65 54.08
CA GLN A 302 46.05 35.94 54.67
C GLN A 302 46.87 36.97 53.87
N GLN A 303 46.36 38.10 53.66
CA GLN A 303 46.22 39.35 54.37
C GLN A 303 46.51 40.57 53.49
N SER A 304 45.50 41.43 53.40
CA SER A 304 45.50 42.84 53.82
C SER A 304 46.16 43.89 52.95
N SER A 305 45.38 44.82 52.62
CA SER A 305 45.33 46.31 52.74
C SER A 305 45.37 47.08 51.45
N ALA A 306 44.24 47.68 51.16
CA ALA A 306 43.92 49.10 51.22
C ALA A 306 44.53 50.07 50.18
N GLN A 307 43.63 50.75 49.59
CA GLN A 307 43.67 52.16 49.27
C GLN A 307 43.73 52.60 47.80
N GLU A 308 42.56 53.13 47.41
CA GLU A 308 42.33 54.14 46.40
C GLU A 308 43.03 55.44 46.76
N PRO A 309 43.07 56.57 46.01
CA PRO A 309 42.38 56.94 44.77
C PRO A 309 43.17 57.85 43.79
N ALA A 310 42.52 58.16 42.68
CA ALA A 310 42.35 59.47 42.04
C ALA A 310 43.35 59.99 40.98
N THR A 311 42.71 60.31 39.90
CA THR A 311 42.67 61.57 39.12
C THR A 311 43.62 61.82 37.94
N THR A 312 42.99 62.02 36.83
CA THR A 312 42.96 63.23 35.98
C THR A 312 43.93 63.32 34.77
N SER A 313 43.24 63.59 33.64
CA SER A 313 43.57 64.46 32.52
C SER A 313 44.09 63.89 31.22
N GLN A 314 43.24 64.09 30.27
CA GLN A 314 43.50 64.32 28.85
C GLN A 314 44.45 65.50 28.58
N PRO A 315 45.12 65.68 27.43
CA PRO A 315 44.47 65.83 26.14
C PRO A 315 45.25 65.22 24.93
N GLU A 316 44.49 65.12 23.86
CA GLU A 316 44.79 64.95 22.42
C GLU A 316 45.83 65.95 21.89
N PRO A 317 46.46 65.84 20.65
CA PRO A 317 45.78 65.48 19.39
C PRO A 317 46.58 64.70 18.31
N GLU A 318 45.80 64.22 17.33
CA GLU A 318 46.03 64.15 15.85
C GLU A 318 47.25 63.40 15.24
N ALA A 319 47.05 62.38 14.43
CA ALA A 319 46.80 62.41 12.97
C ALA A 319 47.03 61.03 12.31
N ALA A 320 46.14 60.76 11.35
CA ALA A 320 46.27 60.03 10.09
C ALA A 320 46.30 58.48 10.11
N GLU A 321 45.15 57.95 9.75
CA GLU A 321 44.84 57.06 8.63
C GLU A 321 45.79 55.92 8.33
N GLU A 322 45.38 54.71 8.66
CA GLU A 322 45.35 53.58 7.71
C GLU A 322 44.24 52.61 8.11
N GLU A 323 43.32 52.43 7.16
CA GLU A 323 42.08 51.67 7.25
C GLU A 323 42.41 50.19 7.09
N GLU A 324 42.50 49.45 8.18
CA GLU A 324 42.55 47.99 8.15
C GLU A 324 41.12 47.47 8.53
N ALA A 325 40.47 46.90 7.52
CA ALA A 325 39.13 46.37 7.54
C ALA A 325 38.94 45.34 8.66
N ALA A 326 38.03 45.59 9.56
CA ALA A 326 37.56 44.66 10.55
C ALA A 326 36.92 43.43 9.92
N PRO A 327 37.17 42.21 10.42
CA PRO A 327 36.51 40.99 9.94
C PRO A 327 34.98 41.09 10.20
N ALA A 328 34.21 40.77 9.15
CA ALA A 328 32.76 40.72 9.21
C ALA A 328 32.27 39.81 10.35
N PRO A 329 31.20 40.15 11.07
CA PRO A 329 30.61 39.26 12.09
C PRO A 329 30.15 37.99 11.41
N ALA A 330 30.42 36.82 12.06
CA ALA A 330 29.94 35.52 11.66
C ALA A 330 28.42 35.55 11.44
N PRO A 331 27.89 34.95 10.36
CA PRO A 331 26.46 34.89 10.13
C PRO A 331 25.76 34.22 11.33
N ALA A 332 24.70 34.83 11.81
CA ALA A 332 23.83 34.25 12.83
C ALA A 332 23.40 32.83 12.38
N PRO A 333 23.29 31.85 13.30
CA PRO A 333 22.77 30.54 12.94
C PRO A 333 21.40 30.72 12.27
N ALA A 334 21.21 30.09 11.13
CA ALA A 334 19.92 30.05 10.45
C ALA A 334 18.86 29.55 11.44
N PRO A 335 17.67 30.17 11.49
CA PRO A 335 16.59 29.67 12.33
C PRO A 335 16.37 28.20 11.95
N GLU A 336 16.27 27.34 12.98
CA GLU A 336 15.83 25.96 12.78
C GLU A 336 14.57 25.98 11.92
N PRO A 337 14.47 25.12 10.88
CA PRO A 337 13.27 25.04 10.08
C PRO A 337 12.11 24.70 11.04
N ALA A 338 11.09 25.59 11.06
CA ALA A 338 9.85 25.31 11.75
C ALA A 338 9.38 23.89 11.34
N PRO A 339 8.87 23.07 12.29
CA PRO A 339 8.34 21.75 11.93
C PRO A 339 7.36 21.96 10.78
N ALA A 340 7.61 21.27 9.67
CA ALA A 340 6.74 21.34 8.50
C ALA A 340 5.32 21.02 8.99
N PRO A 341 4.28 21.84 8.63
CA PRO A 341 2.92 21.53 8.99
C PRO A 341 2.65 20.10 8.52
N SER A 342 2.06 19.29 9.40
CA SER A 342 1.72 17.91 9.10
C SER A 342 0.88 17.87 7.80
N ARG A 343 1.49 17.53 6.69
CA ARG A 343 0.89 17.51 5.34
C ARG A 343 -0.29 16.55 5.25
N SER A 344 -0.35 15.56 6.16
CA SER A 344 -1.37 14.52 6.14
C SER A 344 -2.80 15.06 6.25
N GLY A 345 -3.08 16.10 7.06
CA GLY A 345 -4.45 16.63 7.20
C GLY A 345 -4.99 17.29 5.94
N SER A 346 -4.15 17.97 5.15
CA SER A 346 -4.57 18.62 3.90
C SER A 346 -4.62 17.63 2.73
N ALA A 347 -3.71 16.66 2.66
CA ALA A 347 -3.70 15.61 1.64
C ALA A 347 -4.93 14.70 1.78
N ALA A 348 -5.22 14.24 2.99
CA ALA A 348 -6.40 13.43 3.30
C ALA A 348 -7.71 14.12 2.88
N SER A 349 -7.90 15.39 3.25
CA SER A 349 -9.11 16.13 2.88
C SER A 349 -9.22 16.37 1.38
N THR A 350 -8.10 16.59 0.68
CA THR A 350 -8.07 16.73 -0.78
C THR A 350 -8.42 15.42 -1.45
N ALA A 351 -7.86 14.30 -0.99
CA ALA A 351 -8.16 12.97 -1.51
C ALA A 351 -9.63 12.58 -1.29
N ILE A 352 -10.19 12.85 -0.11
CA ILE A 352 -11.62 12.64 0.16
C ILE A 352 -12.49 13.45 -0.80
N ASN A 353 -12.20 14.74 -0.99
CA ASN A 353 -12.96 15.59 -1.90
C ASN A 353 -12.87 15.11 -3.35
N ALA A 354 -11.69 14.65 -3.79
CA ALA A 354 -11.51 14.06 -5.10
C ALA A 354 -12.33 12.76 -5.26
N ALA A 355 -12.28 11.87 -4.25
CA ALA A 355 -13.06 10.63 -4.23
C ALA A 355 -14.57 10.91 -4.30
N MET A 356 -15.07 11.92 -3.58
CA MET A 356 -16.48 12.35 -3.64
C MET A 356 -16.90 12.81 -5.05
N GLY A 357 -15.96 13.36 -5.83
CA GLY A 357 -16.20 13.72 -7.25
C GLY A 357 -16.46 12.52 -8.16
N TYR A 358 -16.09 11.30 -7.73
CA TYR A 358 -16.30 10.07 -8.47
C TYR A 358 -17.57 9.30 -8.07
N LEU A 359 -18.41 9.83 -7.16
CA LEU A 359 -19.66 9.17 -6.78
C LEU A 359 -20.51 8.83 -8.02
N GLY A 360 -20.99 7.58 -8.08
CA GLY A 360 -21.78 7.08 -9.19
C GLY A 360 -20.96 6.56 -10.37
N THR A 361 -19.64 6.73 -10.40
CA THR A 361 -18.76 6.10 -11.40
C THR A 361 -18.87 4.58 -11.31
N PRO A 362 -19.08 3.86 -12.44
CA PRO A 362 -19.21 2.42 -12.42
C PRO A 362 -17.92 1.74 -11.99
N TYR A 363 -18.05 0.60 -11.28
CA TYR A 363 -16.91 -0.29 -11.05
C TYR A 363 -16.47 -0.91 -12.37
N VAL A 364 -15.20 -0.76 -12.69
CA VAL A 364 -14.56 -1.37 -13.86
C VAL A 364 -13.26 -2.04 -13.39
N TRP A 365 -13.06 -3.28 -13.81
CA TRP A 365 -11.85 -4.03 -13.54
C TRP A 365 -10.61 -3.28 -14.06
N ALA A 366 -9.56 -3.18 -13.24
CA ALA A 366 -8.36 -2.39 -13.50
C ALA A 366 -8.67 -0.93 -13.94
N GLY A 367 -9.78 -0.37 -13.46
CA GLY A 367 -10.23 0.97 -13.80
C GLY A 367 -9.50 2.05 -12.99
N GLU A 368 -9.02 3.08 -13.69
CA GLU A 368 -8.25 4.19 -13.11
C GLU A 368 -8.71 5.58 -13.60
N SER A 369 -9.94 5.68 -14.08
CA SER A 369 -10.44 6.92 -14.66
C SER A 369 -11.94 7.15 -14.39
N ALA A 370 -12.43 8.34 -14.72
CA ALA A 370 -13.85 8.69 -14.61
C ALA A 370 -14.78 7.80 -15.48
N ALA A 371 -14.25 7.05 -16.45
CA ALA A 371 -15.02 6.09 -17.23
C ALA A 371 -15.31 4.80 -16.44
N GLY A 372 -14.53 4.51 -15.42
CA GLY A 372 -14.66 3.38 -14.52
C GLY A 372 -13.48 3.29 -13.57
N LEU A 373 -13.75 2.88 -12.35
CA LEU A 373 -12.77 2.75 -11.27
C LEU A 373 -12.90 1.40 -10.60
N ASP A 374 -11.77 0.77 -10.24
CA ASP A 374 -11.76 -0.27 -9.22
C ASP A 374 -11.38 0.32 -7.84
N CYS A 375 -11.26 -0.53 -6.82
CA CYS A 375 -11.05 -0.08 -5.45
C CYS A 375 -9.70 0.66 -5.28
N SER A 376 -8.61 0.10 -5.77
CA SER A 376 -7.26 0.66 -5.70
C SER A 376 -7.05 1.81 -6.70
N GLY A 377 -7.75 1.79 -7.83
CA GLY A 377 -7.79 2.90 -8.78
C GLY A 377 -8.47 4.13 -8.20
N LEU A 378 -9.59 3.96 -7.48
CA LEU A 378 -10.25 5.08 -6.79
C LEU A 378 -9.31 5.75 -5.78
N THR A 379 -8.63 4.97 -4.93
CA THR A 379 -7.68 5.51 -3.95
C THR A 379 -6.50 6.19 -4.64
N MET A 380 -5.94 5.56 -5.67
CA MET A 380 -4.82 6.08 -6.46
C MET A 380 -5.15 7.45 -7.08
N VAL A 381 -6.25 7.57 -7.83
CA VAL A 381 -6.58 8.84 -8.49
C VAL A 381 -7.00 9.92 -7.49
N SER A 382 -7.58 9.52 -6.35
CA SER A 382 -7.97 10.46 -5.29
C SER A 382 -6.76 11.05 -4.59
N TYR A 383 -5.77 10.23 -4.28
CA TYR A 383 -4.53 10.68 -3.65
C TYR A 383 -3.58 11.38 -4.63
N ALA A 384 -3.59 11.03 -5.91
CA ALA A 384 -2.89 11.78 -6.95
C ALA A 384 -3.35 13.25 -7.01
N ALA A 385 -4.64 13.54 -6.79
CA ALA A 385 -5.17 14.89 -6.68
C ALA A 385 -4.60 15.66 -5.47
N ALA A 386 -4.14 14.96 -4.45
CA ALA A 386 -3.45 15.51 -3.27
C ALA A 386 -1.92 15.56 -3.43
N GLY A 387 -1.37 15.15 -4.59
CA GLY A 387 0.06 15.08 -4.85
C GLY A 387 0.76 13.88 -4.22
N VAL A 388 0.01 12.85 -3.83
CA VAL A 388 0.52 11.58 -3.32
C VAL A 388 0.34 10.52 -4.39
N GLU A 389 1.45 9.95 -4.87
CA GLU A 389 1.43 8.86 -5.85
C GLU A 389 1.26 7.53 -5.13
N LEU A 390 0.29 6.73 -5.55
CA LEU A 390 0.04 5.38 -5.07
C LEU A 390 0.11 4.39 -6.23
N THR A 391 0.58 3.19 -5.95
CA THR A 391 0.54 2.08 -6.89
C THR A 391 -0.90 1.61 -7.10
N HIS A 392 -1.26 1.24 -8.33
CA HIS A 392 -2.59 0.70 -8.63
C HIS A 392 -2.68 -0.78 -8.19
N SER A 393 -2.61 -0.99 -6.88
CA SER A 393 -2.83 -2.29 -6.23
C SER A 393 -3.09 -2.07 -4.74
N SER A 394 -4.19 -2.59 -4.22
CA SER A 394 -4.53 -2.50 -2.79
C SER A 394 -3.49 -3.19 -1.92
N ARG A 395 -2.90 -4.30 -2.40
CA ARG A 395 -1.83 -5.02 -1.69
C ARG A 395 -0.57 -4.19 -1.52
N VAL A 396 -0.19 -3.43 -2.56
CA VAL A 396 0.99 -2.56 -2.52
C VAL A 396 0.69 -1.33 -1.69
N GLN A 397 -0.49 -0.70 -1.85
CA GLN A 397 -0.93 0.45 -1.09
C GLN A 397 -0.92 0.22 0.43
N TYR A 398 -1.14 -1.04 0.88
CA TYR A 398 -1.03 -1.40 2.30
C TYR A 398 0.38 -1.18 2.87
N GLY A 399 1.40 -1.15 2.03
CA GLY A 399 2.80 -0.90 2.40
C GLY A 399 3.31 0.51 2.09
N GLU A 400 2.51 1.39 1.45
CA GLU A 400 2.96 2.71 0.97
C GLU A 400 2.81 3.86 1.99
N GLY A 401 2.32 3.55 3.20
CA GLY A 401 2.17 4.53 4.26
C GLY A 401 2.48 3.98 5.65
N SER A 402 2.05 4.72 6.66
CA SER A 402 2.22 4.32 8.05
C SER A 402 1.06 3.47 8.52
N LEU A 403 1.35 2.28 9.08
CA LEU A 403 0.34 1.42 9.68
C LEU A 403 -0.20 2.07 10.97
N VAL A 404 -1.51 2.21 11.05
CA VAL A 404 -2.25 2.75 12.19
C VAL A 404 -3.25 1.69 12.63
N PRO A 405 -3.36 1.36 13.93
CA PRO A 405 -4.43 0.48 14.41
C PRO A 405 -5.79 0.96 13.92
N LEU A 406 -6.67 0.04 13.54
CA LEU A 406 -7.96 0.37 12.91
C LEU A 406 -8.84 1.27 13.78
N ASP A 407 -8.79 1.11 15.11
CA ASP A 407 -9.52 1.93 16.08
C ASP A 407 -8.96 3.37 16.22
N ALA A 408 -7.75 3.61 15.72
CA ALA A 408 -7.11 4.93 15.65
C ALA A 408 -7.16 5.54 14.24
N ALA A 409 -7.92 4.93 13.31
CA ALA A 409 -8.09 5.43 11.96
C ALA A 409 -8.74 6.82 11.94
N GLN A 410 -8.28 7.67 11.04
CA GLN A 410 -8.77 9.05 10.85
C GLN A 410 -9.30 9.22 9.42
N PRO A 411 -10.19 10.20 9.18
CA PRO A 411 -10.65 10.49 7.82
C PRO A 411 -9.48 10.69 6.85
N GLY A 412 -9.52 9.94 5.74
CA GLY A 412 -8.46 9.85 4.75
C GLY A 412 -7.61 8.59 4.85
N ASP A 413 -7.52 7.95 6.01
CA ASP A 413 -6.78 6.69 6.09
C ASP A 413 -7.37 5.63 5.15
N LEU A 414 -6.52 4.81 4.56
CA LEU A 414 -6.94 3.67 3.75
C LEU A 414 -7.26 2.48 4.65
N VAL A 415 -8.39 1.84 4.40
CA VAL A 415 -8.85 0.63 5.11
C VAL A 415 -8.94 -0.52 4.12
N PHE A 416 -8.58 -1.74 4.56
CA PHE A 416 -8.34 -2.87 3.68
C PHE A 416 -9.09 -4.11 4.11
N TRP A 417 -9.44 -4.98 3.15
CA TRP A 417 -10.06 -6.29 3.38
C TRP A 417 -9.20 -7.39 2.79
N SER A 418 -9.02 -8.46 3.57
CA SER A 418 -8.23 -9.63 3.20
C SER A 418 -9.05 -10.91 3.36
N SER A 419 -8.83 -11.87 2.47
CA SER A 419 -9.48 -13.18 2.51
C SER A 419 -8.90 -14.11 3.59
N ASP A 420 -7.66 -13.85 4.03
CA ASP A 420 -6.91 -14.69 4.97
C ASP A 420 -6.21 -13.92 6.09
N GLY A 421 -6.41 -12.60 6.15
CA GLY A 421 -5.80 -11.70 7.13
C GLY A 421 -4.34 -11.34 6.83
N SER A 422 -3.77 -11.78 5.70
CA SER A 422 -2.43 -11.40 5.24
C SER A 422 -2.50 -10.25 4.24
N GLN A 423 -1.36 -9.56 4.03
CA GLN A 423 -1.24 -8.54 2.98
C GLN A 423 -1.42 -9.14 1.59
N SER A 424 -0.92 -10.34 1.34
CA SER A 424 -1.08 -11.04 0.06
C SER A 424 -2.53 -11.45 -0.23
N GLY A 425 -3.34 -11.63 0.82
CA GLY A 425 -4.76 -11.94 0.72
C GLY A 425 -5.66 -10.71 0.57
N ILE A 426 -5.12 -9.49 0.58
CA ILE A 426 -5.90 -8.26 0.39
C ILE A 426 -6.53 -8.27 -1.01
N TYR A 427 -7.83 -7.98 -1.05
CA TYR A 427 -8.63 -7.95 -2.28
C TYR A 427 -9.43 -6.64 -2.44
N HIS A 428 -9.47 -5.79 -1.40
CA HIS A 428 -10.24 -4.55 -1.43
C HIS A 428 -9.62 -3.47 -0.56
N VAL A 429 -9.81 -2.21 -0.95
CA VAL A 429 -9.41 -1.00 -0.25
C VAL A 429 -10.50 0.07 -0.35
N ALA A 430 -10.63 0.91 0.67
CA ALA A 430 -11.51 2.07 0.69
C ALA A 430 -10.84 3.23 1.42
N ILE A 431 -11.35 4.46 1.23
CA ILE A 431 -10.95 5.64 2.00
C ILE A 431 -11.92 5.78 3.18
N TYR A 432 -11.40 5.79 4.40
CA TYR A 432 -12.17 6.02 5.61
C TYR A 432 -12.59 7.49 5.70
N LEU A 433 -13.83 7.74 6.06
CA LEU A 433 -14.41 9.08 6.14
C LEU A 433 -14.65 9.57 7.58
N GLY A 434 -14.43 8.71 8.57
CA GLY A 434 -14.86 8.93 9.95
C GLY A 434 -16.28 8.39 10.22
N ASP A 435 -16.67 8.32 11.48
CA ASP A 435 -18.01 7.93 11.93
C ASP A 435 -18.50 6.60 11.32
N ASP A 436 -17.61 5.61 11.26
CA ASP A 436 -17.86 4.30 10.64
C ASP A 436 -18.31 4.36 9.17
N MET A 437 -17.94 5.44 8.45
CA MET A 437 -18.25 5.61 7.04
C MET A 437 -17.00 5.50 6.18
N MET A 438 -17.19 5.03 4.94
CA MET A 438 -16.13 4.94 3.92
C MET A 438 -16.65 5.32 2.54
N ILE A 439 -15.74 5.69 1.64
CA ILE A 439 -16.00 5.78 0.21
C ILE A 439 -15.22 4.69 -0.52
N GLU A 440 -15.89 3.98 -1.40
CA GLU A 440 -15.35 2.82 -2.10
C GLU A 440 -15.84 2.69 -3.55
N ALA A 441 -15.05 2.06 -4.41
CA ALA A 441 -15.51 1.41 -5.64
C ALA A 441 -15.69 -0.08 -5.31
N PRO A 442 -16.96 -0.56 -5.09
CA PRO A 442 -17.15 -1.80 -4.34
C PRO A 442 -16.85 -3.08 -5.12
N THR A 443 -17.54 -3.30 -6.25
CA THR A 443 -17.43 -4.52 -7.07
C THR A 443 -18.28 -4.41 -8.33
N PHE A 444 -18.24 -5.44 -9.19
CA PHE A 444 -19.00 -5.56 -10.44
C PHE A 444 -20.50 -5.30 -10.27
N GLY A 445 -21.05 -4.49 -11.17
CA GLY A 445 -22.46 -4.13 -11.18
C GLY A 445 -22.85 -3.02 -10.19
N MET A 446 -21.87 -2.45 -9.49
CA MET A 446 -22.04 -1.35 -8.53
C MET A 446 -21.27 -0.10 -8.99
N THR A 447 -21.50 1.00 -8.29
CA THR A 447 -20.84 2.28 -8.56
C THR A 447 -20.09 2.76 -7.32
N VAL A 448 -19.15 3.68 -7.49
CA VAL A 448 -18.51 4.41 -6.39
C VAL A 448 -19.59 4.98 -5.47
N ARG A 449 -19.46 4.73 -4.17
CA ARG A 449 -20.46 5.09 -3.17
C ARG A 449 -19.85 5.40 -1.82
N VAL A 450 -20.59 6.16 -1.03
CA VAL A 450 -20.39 6.27 0.43
C VAL A 450 -21.28 5.22 1.11
N THR A 451 -20.72 4.49 2.04
CA THR A 451 -21.43 3.44 2.80
C THR A 451 -20.80 3.27 4.18
N SER A 452 -21.52 2.58 5.07
CA SER A 452 -20.96 2.18 6.37
C SER A 452 -19.81 1.22 6.19
N MET A 453 -18.83 1.28 7.11
CA MET A 453 -17.74 0.31 7.20
C MET A 453 -18.27 -1.10 7.26
N ARG A 454 -17.55 -2.03 6.67
CA ARG A 454 -17.73 -3.48 6.83
C ARG A 454 -16.55 -4.03 7.61
N TYR A 455 -16.86 -4.88 8.61
CA TYR A 455 -15.81 -5.43 9.49
C TYR A 455 -15.48 -6.89 9.18
N SER A 456 -16.31 -7.59 8.41
CA SER A 456 -16.00 -8.95 7.94
C SER A 456 -14.82 -8.92 6.99
N GLY A 457 -13.70 -9.57 7.35
CA GLY A 457 -12.46 -9.62 6.57
C GLY A 457 -11.59 -8.37 6.61
N ILE A 458 -11.92 -7.36 7.44
CA ILE A 458 -11.13 -6.14 7.55
C ILE A 458 -9.76 -6.41 8.19
N MET A 459 -8.73 -5.73 7.68
CA MET A 459 -7.38 -5.78 8.26
C MET A 459 -7.31 -5.02 9.58
N PRO A 460 -6.45 -5.44 10.54
CA PRO A 460 -6.34 -4.81 11.86
C PRO A 460 -5.66 -3.43 11.84
N TYR A 461 -5.06 -3.07 10.71
CA TYR A 461 -4.42 -1.78 10.49
C TYR A 461 -5.05 -1.06 9.31
N ALA A 462 -5.21 0.25 9.46
CA ALA A 462 -5.36 1.21 8.38
C ALA A 462 -3.99 1.73 7.93
N VAL A 463 -3.92 2.39 6.78
CA VAL A 463 -2.70 3.02 6.27
C VAL A 463 -2.91 4.52 6.18
N ARG A 464 -2.04 5.29 6.83
CA ARG A 464 -2.00 6.75 6.78
C ARG A 464 -0.91 7.22 5.84
N LEU A 465 -1.30 8.06 4.88
CA LEU A 465 -0.46 8.61 3.81
C LEU A 465 -0.01 10.03 4.13
#